data_b5795e174f9dc28863f49b499cc680a9
#
_entry.id   b5795e174f9dc28863f49b499cc680a9
#
_cell.length_a   1.000
_cell.length_b   1.000
_cell.length_c   1.000
_cell.angle_alpha   90.00
_cell.angle_beta   90.00
_cell.angle_gamma   90.00
#
_symmetry.space_group_name_H-M   'P 1'
#
loop_
_entity.id
_entity.type
_entity.pdbx_description
1 polymer ?
#
loop_
_entity_poly.entity_id
_entity_poly.type
_entity_poly.pdbx_seq_one_letter_code
_entity_poly.pdbx_strand_id
1 'polypeptide(L)'
;MNNVKDLQTIEETLKYLQFDNWEQSAPGLARSRELLGLLGNPEQKLKFVHIAGTNGKGSTAAMLASVLQHAGYRTGLYTSPHLLRFHERMRVNGEEIDDNSLISLTNTVRNAAERMSEMPTGFEIMTAIAFLYFVQEQCDIVSLEVGLGGRMDSTNVIPAPEVCVVANIGLEHTAILGDTVEKIAAEKCGIIKHGSHAVLFGQSESVENVAREKCAQEDVALTITAQEKLERISSSLDGQAFKYRGRGPYHLRLLGEYQLLNTLTVIDVCSALRSRGWDKLTDEAIDEGLSHAQWPGRLELLRRGPDFIVDGAHNPQCVDALMDSLAALYGDKKLIFLTGVLRDKDWQQMLRRALPLAKAFVVITPPSARALDENELAAWLNAQGVQAVPAKDTDDGVRRALELAGEDDAICSWGSLYFTGEVRRVLTEQ
;
A
#
# COMPACT_ATOMS: atom_id res chain seq x y z
N MET A 1 5.51 -26.51 31.18
CA MET A 1 4.71 -25.55 30.41
C MET A 1 4.73 -24.23 31.17
N ASN A 2 5.51 -23.28 30.76
CA ASN A 2 5.45 -21.94 31.36
C ASN A 2 4.10 -21.33 30.99
N ASN A 3 3.25 -21.11 32.00
CA ASN A 3 2.00 -20.36 31.81
C ASN A 3 2.38 -18.91 31.50
N VAL A 4 2.57 -18.61 30.25
CA VAL A 4 2.73 -17.20 29.83
C VAL A 4 1.38 -16.54 30.05
N LYS A 5 1.33 -15.49 30.83
CA LYS A 5 0.10 -14.76 31.13
C LYS A 5 -0.44 -14.14 29.84
N ASP A 6 -1.73 -14.33 29.56
CA ASP A 6 -2.39 -13.72 28.39
C ASP A 6 -2.25 -12.19 28.42
N LEU A 7 -2.10 -11.61 27.24
CA LEU A 7 -2.18 -10.16 27.02
C LEU A 7 -3.60 -9.68 27.36
N GLN A 8 -3.69 -8.61 28.14
CA GLN A 8 -4.97 -8.13 28.65
C GLN A 8 -5.37 -6.77 28.06
N THR A 9 -4.39 -6.00 27.57
CA THR A 9 -4.63 -4.67 27.02
C THR A 9 -4.14 -4.55 25.60
N ILE A 10 -4.68 -3.56 24.89
CA ILE A 10 -4.24 -3.26 23.52
C ILE A 10 -2.77 -2.79 23.50
N GLU A 11 -2.32 -2.06 24.52
CA GLU A 11 -0.93 -1.60 24.62
C GLU A 11 0.05 -2.77 24.75
N GLU A 12 -0.27 -3.76 25.59
CA GLU A 12 0.53 -4.99 25.71
C GLU A 12 0.57 -5.74 24.37
N THR A 13 -0.57 -5.82 23.70
CA THR A 13 -0.72 -6.50 22.40
C THR A 13 0.09 -5.82 21.31
N LEU A 14 -0.02 -4.50 21.17
CA LEU A 14 0.73 -3.74 20.19
C LEU A 14 2.25 -3.79 20.44
N LYS A 15 2.67 -3.76 21.70
CA LYS A 15 4.08 -3.94 22.08
C LYS A 15 4.60 -5.33 21.67
N TYR A 16 3.81 -6.38 21.85
CA TYR A 16 4.18 -7.72 21.38
C TYR A 16 4.27 -7.80 19.86
N LEU A 17 3.34 -7.18 19.11
CA LEU A 17 3.29 -7.19 17.65
C LEU A 17 4.34 -6.30 16.98
N GLN A 18 4.94 -5.35 17.72
CA GLN A 18 6.05 -4.52 17.25
C GLN A 18 7.41 -5.25 17.32
N PHE A 19 7.44 -6.48 17.85
CA PHE A 19 8.65 -7.27 17.89
C PHE A 19 9.13 -7.60 16.47
N ASP A 20 10.28 -7.08 16.12
CA ASP A 20 10.88 -7.27 14.80
C ASP A 20 12.18 -8.07 14.91
N ASN A 21 12.14 -9.29 14.40
CA ASN A 21 13.27 -10.23 14.39
C ASN A 21 13.59 -10.75 12.98
N TRP A 22 13.03 -10.10 11.95
CA TRP A 22 13.14 -10.60 10.57
C TRP A 22 14.58 -10.66 10.06
N GLU A 23 15.45 -9.72 10.47
CA GLU A 23 16.87 -9.72 10.09
C GLU A 23 17.65 -10.93 10.63
N GLN A 24 17.17 -11.52 11.73
CA GLN A 24 17.80 -12.69 12.38
C GLN A 24 17.19 -14.01 11.89
N SER A 25 16.15 -13.97 11.09
CA SER A 25 15.39 -15.14 10.67
C SER A 25 15.76 -15.57 9.25
N ALA A 26 15.93 -16.86 9.04
CA ALA A 26 16.17 -17.39 7.70
C ALA A 26 14.92 -17.15 6.80
N PRO A 27 15.10 -16.72 5.55
CA PRO A 27 13.98 -16.59 4.61
C PRO A 27 13.32 -17.96 4.35
N GLY A 28 12.01 -17.96 4.24
CA GLY A 28 11.29 -19.20 3.89
C GLY A 28 9.87 -19.24 4.46
N LEU A 29 9.08 -20.20 3.97
CA LEU A 29 7.68 -20.37 4.36
C LEU A 29 7.48 -21.47 5.43
N ALA A 30 8.56 -22.12 5.88
CA ALA A 30 8.46 -23.27 6.80
C ALA A 30 7.84 -22.87 8.14
N ARG A 31 8.31 -21.78 8.76
CA ARG A 31 7.76 -21.29 10.04
C ARG A 31 6.30 -20.87 9.91
N SER A 32 5.97 -20.13 8.85
CA SER A 32 4.58 -19.72 8.59
C SER A 32 3.67 -20.94 8.43
N ARG A 33 4.09 -21.99 7.72
CA ARG A 33 3.33 -23.24 7.56
C ARG A 33 3.19 -24.00 8.88
N GLU A 34 4.25 -24.08 9.70
CA GLU A 34 4.20 -24.70 11.02
C GLU A 34 3.22 -23.96 11.93
N LEU A 35 3.30 -22.63 11.99
CA LEU A 35 2.39 -21.79 12.78
C LEU A 35 0.93 -21.99 12.36
N LEU A 36 0.64 -21.90 11.06
CA LEU A 36 -0.72 -22.07 10.55
C LEU A 36 -1.24 -23.49 10.75
N GLY A 37 -0.37 -24.50 10.63
CA GLY A 37 -0.70 -25.89 10.95
C GLY A 37 -1.15 -26.06 12.41
N LEU A 38 -0.46 -25.41 13.36
CA LEU A 38 -0.83 -25.39 14.78
C LEU A 38 -2.15 -24.65 15.04
N LEU A 39 -2.53 -23.73 14.15
CA LEU A 39 -3.78 -22.96 14.20
C LEU A 39 -4.93 -23.58 13.38
N GLY A 40 -4.73 -24.76 12.79
CA GLY A 40 -5.76 -25.47 12.02
C GLY A 40 -5.92 -24.99 10.58
N ASN A 41 -4.83 -24.45 9.99
CA ASN A 41 -4.74 -23.98 8.61
C ASN A 41 -5.88 -23.03 8.20
N PRO A 42 -6.06 -21.88 8.86
CA PRO A 42 -7.15 -20.95 8.56
C PRO A 42 -7.10 -20.44 7.10
N GLU A 43 -5.92 -20.34 6.50
CA GLU A 43 -5.71 -19.92 5.12
C GLU A 43 -6.37 -20.85 4.10
N GLN A 44 -6.58 -22.11 4.42
CA GLN A 44 -7.24 -23.09 3.54
C GLN A 44 -8.76 -22.88 3.44
N LYS A 45 -9.34 -22.07 4.34
CA LYS A 45 -10.79 -21.80 4.43
C LYS A 45 -11.19 -20.52 3.70
N LEU A 46 -10.22 -19.78 3.14
CA LEU A 46 -10.41 -18.47 2.55
C LEU A 46 -10.12 -18.49 1.03
N LYS A 47 -10.72 -17.54 0.33
CA LYS A 47 -10.40 -17.23 -1.07
C LYS A 47 -9.63 -15.91 -1.12
N PHE A 48 -8.69 -15.80 -2.07
CA PHE A 48 -7.79 -14.66 -2.11
C PHE A 48 -7.66 -14.05 -3.50
N VAL A 49 -7.49 -12.73 -3.54
CA VAL A 49 -6.72 -12.04 -4.58
C VAL A 49 -5.40 -11.62 -3.96
N HIS A 50 -4.29 -12.16 -4.46
CA HIS A 50 -2.96 -11.97 -3.88
C HIS A 50 -2.16 -10.95 -4.71
N ILE A 51 -1.69 -9.88 -4.07
CA ILE A 51 -1.19 -8.68 -4.75
C ILE A 51 0.26 -8.42 -4.35
N ALA A 52 1.19 -8.62 -5.31
CA ALA A 52 2.59 -8.25 -5.21
C ALA A 52 2.89 -7.02 -6.09
N GLY A 53 4.03 -6.37 -5.87
CA GLY A 53 4.49 -5.21 -6.65
C GLY A 53 5.53 -4.41 -5.87
N THR A 54 6.19 -3.48 -6.51
CA THR A 54 7.00 -2.46 -5.83
C THR A 54 6.10 -1.34 -5.35
N ASN A 55 5.40 -0.67 -6.26
CA ASN A 55 4.48 0.42 -5.97
C ASN A 55 3.04 0.02 -6.35
N GLY A 56 2.05 0.66 -5.74
CA GLY A 56 0.64 0.46 -6.07
C GLY A 56 -0.06 -0.72 -5.40
N LYS A 57 0.64 -1.61 -4.69
CA LYS A 57 0.04 -2.77 -4.02
C LYS A 57 -1.16 -2.41 -3.15
N GLY A 58 -0.92 -1.59 -2.12
CA GLY A 58 -1.96 -1.20 -1.16
C GLY A 58 -3.11 -0.44 -1.81
N SER A 59 -2.84 0.48 -2.78
CA SER A 59 -3.88 1.17 -3.54
C SER A 59 -4.74 0.20 -4.34
N THR A 60 -4.11 -0.75 -5.06
CA THR A 60 -4.81 -1.80 -5.82
C THR A 60 -5.63 -2.68 -4.87
N ALA A 61 -5.07 -3.08 -3.73
CA ALA A 61 -5.76 -3.88 -2.72
C ALA A 61 -6.99 -3.16 -2.14
N ALA A 62 -6.85 -1.88 -1.79
CA ALA A 62 -7.94 -1.09 -1.22
C ALA A 62 -9.06 -0.82 -2.23
N MET A 63 -8.73 -0.44 -3.46
CA MET A 63 -9.72 -0.25 -4.53
C MET A 63 -10.47 -1.55 -4.84
N LEU A 64 -9.74 -2.67 -4.94
CA LEU A 64 -10.36 -3.97 -5.16
C LEU A 64 -11.28 -4.38 -4.01
N ALA A 65 -10.85 -4.17 -2.75
CA ALA A 65 -11.68 -4.46 -1.58
C ALA A 65 -12.97 -3.63 -1.59
N SER A 66 -12.90 -2.34 -1.95
CA SER A 66 -14.06 -1.47 -2.11
C SER A 66 -15.01 -2.01 -3.19
N VAL A 67 -14.49 -2.39 -4.35
CA VAL A 67 -15.29 -2.95 -5.45
C VAL A 67 -15.97 -4.26 -5.03
N LEU A 68 -15.25 -5.18 -4.39
CA LEU A 68 -15.80 -6.45 -3.93
C LEU A 68 -16.90 -6.25 -2.88
N GLN A 69 -16.71 -5.30 -1.96
CA GLN A 69 -17.70 -4.92 -0.96
C GLN A 69 -18.97 -4.37 -1.61
N HIS A 70 -18.84 -3.44 -2.55
CA HIS A 70 -20.00 -2.85 -3.27
C HIS A 70 -20.70 -3.87 -4.19
N ALA A 71 -19.98 -4.89 -4.65
CA ALA A 71 -20.58 -6.06 -5.31
C ALA A 71 -21.34 -6.98 -4.33
N GLY A 72 -21.34 -6.70 -3.03
CA GLY A 72 -22.06 -7.46 -2.02
C GLY A 72 -21.36 -8.74 -1.57
N TYR A 73 -20.03 -8.78 -1.62
CA TYR A 73 -19.20 -9.81 -1.00
C TYR A 73 -18.68 -9.33 0.36
N ARG A 74 -18.65 -10.22 1.35
CA ARG A 74 -17.98 -9.96 2.63
C ARG A 74 -16.47 -10.03 2.41
N THR A 75 -15.84 -8.89 2.40
CA THR A 75 -14.49 -8.70 1.87
C THR A 75 -13.50 -8.40 2.98
N GLY A 76 -12.45 -9.22 3.09
CA GLY A 76 -11.27 -8.94 3.90
C GLY A 76 -10.26 -8.09 3.10
N LEU A 77 -9.57 -7.20 3.80
CA LEU A 77 -8.44 -6.43 3.28
C LEU A 77 -7.26 -6.56 4.24
N TYR A 78 -6.12 -7.05 3.72
CA TYR A 78 -4.85 -7.10 4.44
C TYR A 78 -3.83 -6.24 3.74
N THR A 79 -3.27 -5.25 4.45
CA THR A 79 -2.29 -4.30 3.90
C THR A 79 -1.16 -4.00 4.87
N SER A 80 0.01 -3.60 4.35
CA SER A 80 1.17 -3.20 5.15
C SER A 80 2.08 -2.21 4.41
N PRO A 81 2.74 -1.29 5.15
CA PRO A 81 2.52 -0.97 6.57
C PRO A 81 1.21 -0.21 6.80
N HIS A 82 0.85 0.01 8.07
CA HIS A 82 -0.23 0.96 8.43
C HIS A 82 0.25 2.41 8.35
N LEU A 83 -0.68 3.35 8.27
CA LEU A 83 -0.39 4.78 8.23
C LEU A 83 -0.30 5.38 9.64
N LEU A 84 -1.32 5.16 10.48
CA LEU A 84 -1.42 5.64 11.86
C LEU A 84 -1.59 4.50 12.87
N ARG A 85 -2.55 3.62 12.63
CA ARG A 85 -2.98 2.60 13.58
C ARG A 85 -2.69 1.21 13.06
N PHE A 86 -2.20 0.35 13.94
CA PHE A 86 -1.95 -1.06 13.59
C PHE A 86 -3.18 -1.76 13.01
N HIS A 87 -4.36 -1.40 13.49
CA HIS A 87 -5.66 -1.95 13.08
C HIS A 87 -5.97 -1.79 11.59
N GLU A 88 -5.44 -0.74 10.96
CA GLU A 88 -5.59 -0.48 9.51
C GLU A 88 -5.14 -1.66 8.64
N ARG A 89 -4.26 -2.52 9.17
CA ARG A 89 -3.70 -3.68 8.43
C ARG A 89 -4.73 -4.76 8.14
N MET A 90 -5.80 -4.82 8.92
CA MET A 90 -6.82 -5.87 8.86
C MET A 90 -8.20 -5.24 8.90
N ARG A 91 -8.88 -5.25 7.75
CA ARG A 91 -10.23 -4.67 7.63
C ARG A 91 -11.20 -5.70 7.06
N VAL A 92 -12.45 -5.62 7.47
CA VAL A 92 -13.57 -6.37 6.88
C VAL A 92 -14.68 -5.39 6.51
N ASN A 93 -15.04 -5.36 5.23
CA ASN A 93 -16.01 -4.39 4.69
C ASN A 93 -15.70 -2.94 5.09
N GLY A 94 -14.42 -2.56 5.01
CA GLY A 94 -13.94 -1.22 5.33
C GLY A 94 -13.66 -0.96 6.82
N GLU A 95 -14.23 -1.75 7.74
CA GLU A 95 -14.06 -1.59 9.18
C GLU A 95 -12.79 -2.27 9.67
N GLU A 96 -12.00 -1.57 10.49
CA GLU A 96 -10.78 -2.08 11.11
C GLU A 96 -11.10 -3.15 12.17
N ILE A 97 -10.17 -4.09 12.35
CA ILE A 97 -10.24 -5.05 13.47
C ILE A 97 -10.36 -4.30 14.80
N ASP A 98 -11.26 -4.72 15.68
CA ASP A 98 -11.43 -4.12 17.01
C ASP A 98 -10.37 -4.62 18.01
N ASP A 99 -10.18 -3.86 19.11
CA ASP A 99 -9.20 -4.16 20.15
C ASP A 99 -9.38 -5.55 20.75
N ASN A 100 -10.62 -5.97 21.05
CA ASN A 100 -10.91 -7.24 21.69
C ASN A 100 -10.56 -8.42 20.77
N SER A 101 -10.92 -8.32 19.50
CA SER A 101 -10.57 -9.30 18.47
C SER A 101 -9.06 -9.38 18.29
N LEU A 102 -8.36 -8.25 18.22
CA LEU A 102 -6.92 -8.22 18.08
C LEU A 102 -6.21 -8.84 19.29
N ILE A 103 -6.62 -8.52 20.52
CA ILE A 103 -6.08 -9.11 21.75
C ILE A 103 -6.29 -10.62 21.77
N SER A 104 -7.52 -11.08 21.54
CA SER A 104 -7.90 -12.50 21.60
C SER A 104 -7.15 -13.33 20.56
N LEU A 105 -7.11 -12.86 19.31
CA LEU A 105 -6.42 -13.54 18.22
C LEU A 105 -4.91 -13.54 18.41
N THR A 106 -4.33 -12.43 18.94
CA THR A 106 -2.91 -12.37 19.28
C THR A 106 -2.54 -13.39 20.33
N ASN A 107 -3.34 -13.55 21.40
CA ASN A 107 -3.10 -14.58 22.41
C ASN A 107 -3.18 -15.98 21.80
N THR A 108 -4.15 -16.24 20.92
CA THR A 108 -4.27 -17.53 20.22
C THR A 108 -3.03 -17.86 19.40
N VAL A 109 -2.54 -16.90 18.60
CA VAL A 109 -1.36 -17.08 17.75
C VAL A 109 -0.09 -17.20 18.60
N ARG A 110 0.06 -16.39 19.64
CA ARG A 110 1.18 -16.46 20.58
C ARG A 110 1.28 -17.82 21.25
N ASN A 111 0.16 -18.34 21.76
CA ASN A 111 0.12 -19.68 22.37
C ASN A 111 0.48 -20.82 21.40
N ALA A 112 0.23 -20.62 20.09
CA ALA A 112 0.70 -21.55 19.05
C ALA A 112 2.21 -21.37 18.80
N ALA A 113 2.67 -20.13 18.68
CA ALA A 113 4.08 -19.78 18.42
C ALA A 113 5.03 -20.32 19.51
N GLU A 114 4.61 -20.32 20.78
CA GLU A 114 5.39 -20.86 21.90
C GLU A 114 5.61 -22.39 21.82
N ARG A 115 4.86 -23.10 20.98
CA ARG A 115 5.03 -24.54 20.75
C ARG A 115 5.94 -24.85 19.56
N MET A 116 6.36 -23.82 18.82
CA MET A 116 7.24 -23.98 17.67
C MET A 116 8.69 -24.17 18.10
N SER A 117 9.47 -24.81 17.24
CA SER A 117 10.91 -24.99 17.45
C SER A 117 11.71 -23.70 17.21
N GLU A 118 11.21 -22.83 16.33
CA GLU A 118 11.78 -21.53 15.97
C GLU A 118 10.68 -20.46 16.07
N MET A 119 10.95 -19.39 16.80
CA MET A 119 9.98 -18.28 16.97
C MET A 119 9.67 -17.63 15.61
N PRO A 120 8.40 -17.46 15.24
CA PRO A 120 8.03 -16.77 14.01
C PRO A 120 8.37 -15.29 14.09
N THR A 121 8.55 -14.67 12.93
CA THR A 121 8.75 -13.21 12.82
C THR A 121 7.46 -12.45 13.14
N GLY A 122 7.58 -11.18 13.48
CA GLY A 122 6.42 -10.31 13.72
C GLY A 122 5.45 -10.29 12.53
N PHE A 123 5.96 -10.32 11.28
CA PHE A 123 5.11 -10.33 10.09
C PHE A 123 4.42 -11.69 9.88
N GLU A 124 5.06 -12.82 10.20
CA GLU A 124 4.43 -14.15 10.19
C GLU A 124 3.29 -14.25 11.23
N ILE A 125 3.51 -13.69 12.42
CA ILE A 125 2.48 -13.59 13.48
C ILE A 125 1.30 -12.75 12.99
N MET A 126 1.55 -11.55 12.44
CA MET A 126 0.49 -10.68 11.92
C MET A 126 -0.32 -11.34 10.80
N THR A 127 0.34 -12.04 9.89
CA THR A 127 -0.31 -12.78 8.79
C THR A 127 -1.22 -13.88 9.33
N ALA A 128 -0.77 -14.63 10.35
CA ALA A 128 -1.59 -15.65 10.99
C ALA A 128 -2.82 -15.07 11.73
N ILE A 129 -2.65 -13.94 12.42
CA ILE A 129 -3.77 -13.21 13.06
C ILE A 129 -4.79 -12.80 12.00
N ALA A 130 -4.33 -12.23 10.87
CA ALA A 130 -5.20 -11.79 9.78
C ALA A 130 -6.05 -12.95 9.22
N PHE A 131 -5.44 -14.11 8.97
CA PHE A 131 -6.18 -15.27 8.44
C PHE A 131 -7.21 -15.79 9.45
N LEU A 132 -6.89 -15.85 10.75
CA LEU A 132 -7.87 -16.21 11.79
C LEU A 132 -9.02 -15.18 11.84
N TYR A 133 -8.70 -13.89 11.77
CA TYR A 133 -9.70 -12.82 11.77
C TYR A 133 -10.66 -12.95 10.58
N PHE A 134 -10.14 -13.10 9.36
CA PHE A 134 -10.98 -13.24 8.18
C PHE A 134 -11.85 -14.51 8.17
N VAL A 135 -11.38 -15.61 8.78
CA VAL A 135 -12.19 -16.80 8.99
C VAL A 135 -13.29 -16.54 10.03
N GLN A 136 -12.95 -15.91 11.15
CA GLN A 136 -13.92 -15.54 12.20
C GLN A 136 -15.02 -14.64 11.63
N GLU A 137 -14.64 -13.68 10.78
CA GLU A 137 -15.54 -12.75 10.12
C GLU A 137 -16.24 -13.34 8.87
N GLN A 138 -16.02 -14.61 8.56
CA GLN A 138 -16.66 -15.31 7.43
C GLN A 138 -16.50 -14.56 6.10
N CYS A 139 -15.29 -14.07 5.80
CA CYS A 139 -15.03 -13.38 4.55
C CYS A 139 -15.20 -14.31 3.35
N ASP A 140 -15.92 -13.86 2.33
CA ASP A 140 -16.06 -14.57 1.04
C ASP A 140 -14.74 -14.56 0.28
N ILE A 141 -14.03 -13.42 0.34
CA ILE A 141 -12.77 -13.19 -0.39
C ILE A 141 -11.90 -12.18 0.37
N VAL A 142 -10.58 -12.34 0.26
CA VAL A 142 -9.59 -11.44 0.87
C VAL A 142 -8.73 -10.81 -0.21
N SER A 143 -8.68 -9.47 -0.24
CA SER A 143 -7.68 -8.69 -0.96
C SER A 143 -6.41 -8.66 -0.11
N LEU A 144 -5.38 -9.43 -0.51
CA LEU A 144 -4.20 -9.73 0.29
C LEU A 144 -2.96 -9.09 -0.31
N GLU A 145 -2.41 -8.08 0.35
CA GLU A 145 -1.15 -7.43 -0.04
C GLU A 145 0.06 -8.23 0.47
N VAL A 146 1.03 -8.47 -0.41
CA VAL A 146 2.37 -8.99 -0.07
C VAL A 146 3.18 -7.96 0.71
N GLY A 147 3.81 -8.37 1.79
CA GLY A 147 4.68 -7.48 2.57
C GLY A 147 5.97 -7.13 1.83
N LEU A 148 6.76 -8.14 1.48
CA LEU A 148 8.04 -7.95 0.80
C LEU A 148 8.30 -9.05 -0.23
N GLY A 149 8.74 -8.66 -1.42
CA GLY A 149 9.06 -9.62 -2.49
C GLY A 149 7.81 -10.30 -3.04
N GLY A 150 7.61 -11.56 -2.74
CA GLY A 150 6.45 -12.37 -3.14
C GLY A 150 6.67 -13.85 -2.88
N ARG A 151 7.65 -14.47 -3.56
CA ARG A 151 7.91 -15.91 -3.51
C ARG A 151 8.09 -16.45 -2.08
N MET A 152 8.82 -15.73 -1.24
CA MET A 152 9.16 -16.13 0.13
C MET A 152 8.41 -15.32 1.20
N ASP A 153 7.45 -14.48 0.78
CA ASP A 153 6.63 -13.70 1.70
C ASP A 153 5.68 -14.60 2.50
N SER A 154 5.48 -14.31 3.78
CA SER A 154 4.61 -15.14 4.65
C SER A 154 3.17 -15.21 4.15
N THR A 155 2.69 -14.22 3.39
CA THR A 155 1.37 -14.27 2.76
C THR A 155 1.28 -15.34 1.68
N ASN A 156 2.41 -15.78 1.11
CA ASN A 156 2.44 -16.76 0.01
C ASN A 156 2.26 -18.23 0.46
N VAL A 157 1.95 -18.47 1.72
CA VAL A 157 1.56 -19.80 2.24
C VAL A 157 0.16 -20.23 1.81
N ILE A 158 -0.67 -19.31 1.34
CA ILE A 158 -2.06 -19.55 0.91
C ILE A 158 -2.15 -20.59 -0.23
N PRO A 159 -3.29 -21.25 -0.43
CA PRO A 159 -3.55 -22.04 -1.63
C PRO A 159 -3.47 -21.18 -2.90
N ALA A 160 -3.71 -21.77 -4.07
CA ALA A 160 -3.82 -21.00 -5.32
C ALA A 160 -4.89 -19.92 -5.16
N PRO A 161 -4.55 -18.63 -5.27
CA PRO A 161 -5.54 -17.56 -5.17
C PRO A 161 -6.46 -17.57 -6.42
N GLU A 162 -7.62 -16.93 -6.31
CA GLU A 162 -8.49 -16.71 -7.46
C GLU A 162 -7.74 -15.90 -8.54
N VAL A 163 -7.07 -14.82 -8.12
CA VAL A 163 -6.25 -14.00 -9.00
C VAL A 163 -4.94 -13.64 -8.30
N CYS A 164 -3.81 -13.79 -9.02
CA CYS A 164 -2.51 -13.23 -8.66
C CYS A 164 -2.33 -11.89 -9.36
N VAL A 165 -2.02 -10.85 -8.64
CA VAL A 165 -1.80 -9.52 -9.20
C VAL A 165 -0.34 -9.12 -9.02
N VAL A 166 0.31 -8.72 -10.11
CA VAL A 166 1.64 -8.10 -10.07
C VAL A 166 1.47 -6.64 -10.48
N ALA A 167 1.45 -5.76 -9.49
CA ALA A 167 1.38 -4.31 -9.67
C ALA A 167 2.71 -3.76 -10.24
N ASN A 168 2.86 -2.44 -10.27
CA ASN A 168 4.05 -1.81 -10.84
C ASN A 168 5.35 -2.31 -10.18
N ILE A 169 6.35 -2.64 -11.01
CA ILE A 169 7.69 -3.07 -10.63
C ILE A 169 8.68 -1.92 -10.80
N GLY A 170 9.53 -1.72 -9.83
CA GLY A 170 10.65 -0.78 -9.86
C GLY A 170 11.81 -1.28 -8.99
N LEU A 171 12.92 -0.58 -9.04
CA LEU A 171 14.09 -0.89 -8.21
C LEU A 171 13.80 -0.49 -6.76
N GLU A 172 13.66 -1.49 -5.88
CA GLU A 172 13.49 -1.33 -4.45
C GLU A 172 13.96 -2.58 -3.73
N HIS A 173 14.45 -2.44 -2.49
CA HIS A 173 14.99 -3.55 -1.69
C HIS A 173 16.04 -4.38 -2.45
N THR A 174 16.90 -3.71 -3.23
CA THR A 174 17.86 -4.34 -4.14
C THR A 174 18.85 -5.27 -3.45
N ALA A 175 19.17 -5.02 -2.17
CA ALA A 175 20.01 -5.89 -1.37
C ALA A 175 19.38 -7.27 -1.07
N ILE A 176 18.03 -7.39 -1.19
CA ILE A 176 17.29 -8.62 -0.86
C ILE A 176 16.69 -9.25 -2.12
N LEU A 177 16.08 -8.44 -2.99
CA LEU A 177 15.31 -8.93 -4.14
C LEU A 177 16.11 -8.99 -5.44
N GLY A 178 17.33 -8.43 -5.44
CA GLY A 178 18.19 -8.35 -6.63
C GLY A 178 18.30 -6.95 -7.20
N ASP A 179 19.31 -6.74 -8.01
CA ASP A 179 19.80 -5.45 -8.50
C ASP A 179 19.24 -5.04 -9.87
N THR A 180 18.34 -5.87 -10.45
CA THR A 180 17.65 -5.56 -11.71
C THR A 180 16.13 -5.71 -11.58
N VAL A 181 15.38 -5.01 -12.45
CA VAL A 181 13.91 -5.08 -12.46
C VAL A 181 13.40 -6.49 -12.77
N GLU A 182 14.13 -7.27 -13.59
CA GLU A 182 13.79 -8.65 -13.94
C GLU A 182 13.91 -9.59 -12.75
N LYS A 183 14.98 -9.45 -11.92
CA LYS A 183 15.14 -10.22 -10.69
C LYS A 183 14.03 -9.91 -9.68
N ILE A 184 13.72 -8.63 -9.51
CA ILE A 184 12.64 -8.18 -8.64
C ILE A 184 11.29 -8.69 -9.16
N ALA A 185 11.06 -8.65 -10.49
CA ALA A 185 9.86 -9.20 -11.11
C ALA A 185 9.74 -10.72 -10.87
N ALA A 186 10.84 -11.46 -10.98
CA ALA A 186 10.84 -12.90 -10.75
C ALA A 186 10.45 -13.26 -9.30
N GLU A 187 10.96 -12.52 -8.30
CA GLU A 187 10.58 -12.70 -6.90
C GLU A 187 9.09 -12.39 -6.66
N LYS A 188 8.56 -11.33 -7.30
CA LYS A 188 7.17 -10.93 -7.17
C LYS A 188 6.22 -11.87 -7.94
N CYS A 189 6.58 -12.29 -9.13
CA CYS A 189 5.85 -13.30 -9.89
C CYS A 189 5.83 -14.68 -9.19
N GLY A 190 6.67 -14.91 -8.18
CA GLY A 190 6.64 -16.10 -7.34
C GLY A 190 5.33 -16.36 -6.59
N ILE A 191 4.38 -15.40 -6.59
CA ILE A 191 3.03 -15.60 -6.06
C ILE A 191 2.09 -16.30 -7.06
N ILE A 192 2.48 -16.41 -8.34
CA ILE A 192 1.68 -17.04 -9.39
C ILE A 192 1.73 -18.55 -9.19
N LYS A 193 0.56 -19.18 -9.05
CA LYS A 193 0.39 -20.61 -8.75
C LYS A 193 -0.57 -21.24 -9.74
N HIS A 194 -0.32 -22.50 -10.09
CA HIS A 194 -1.24 -23.30 -10.88
C HIS A 194 -2.67 -23.25 -10.31
N GLY A 195 -3.67 -23.09 -11.18
CA GLY A 195 -5.07 -22.97 -10.78
C GLY A 195 -5.55 -21.54 -10.52
N SER A 196 -4.64 -20.54 -10.57
CA SER A 196 -4.99 -19.11 -10.47
C SER A 196 -5.20 -18.47 -11.85
N HIS A 197 -5.49 -17.16 -11.87
CA HIS A 197 -5.38 -16.27 -13.03
C HIS A 197 -4.39 -15.17 -12.69
N ALA A 198 -3.48 -14.81 -13.59
CA ALA A 198 -2.53 -13.74 -13.34
C ALA A 198 -2.95 -12.43 -14.03
N VAL A 199 -2.87 -11.31 -13.32
CA VAL A 199 -3.04 -9.97 -13.88
C VAL A 199 -1.77 -9.17 -13.59
N LEU A 200 -1.15 -8.65 -14.66
CA LEU A 200 0.07 -7.84 -14.60
C LEU A 200 -0.24 -6.40 -14.96
N PHE A 201 0.18 -5.45 -14.14
CA PHE A 201 0.26 -4.04 -14.52
C PHE A 201 1.15 -3.90 -15.77
N GLY A 202 0.63 -3.31 -16.84
CA GLY A 202 1.36 -3.12 -18.10
C GLY A 202 2.56 -2.19 -17.90
N GLN A 203 3.75 -2.64 -18.26
CA GLN A 203 5.00 -1.91 -18.07
C GLN A 203 6.07 -2.32 -19.09
N SER A 204 7.36 -2.37 -18.74
CA SER A 204 8.42 -2.73 -19.67
C SER A 204 8.32 -4.16 -20.17
N GLU A 205 8.68 -4.39 -21.43
CA GLU A 205 8.67 -5.72 -22.07
C GLU A 205 9.50 -6.75 -21.28
N SER A 206 10.62 -6.33 -20.68
CA SER A 206 11.48 -7.21 -19.88
C SER A 206 10.73 -7.78 -18.66
N VAL A 207 9.95 -6.97 -17.97
CA VAL A 207 9.11 -7.41 -16.83
C VAL A 207 7.94 -8.29 -17.32
N GLU A 208 7.30 -7.91 -18.43
CA GLU A 208 6.22 -8.71 -19.00
C GLU A 208 6.69 -10.10 -19.41
N ASN A 209 7.90 -10.23 -19.97
CA ASN A 209 8.46 -11.52 -20.36
C ASN A 209 8.70 -12.43 -19.13
N VAL A 210 9.19 -11.89 -18.01
CA VAL A 210 9.31 -12.65 -16.74
C VAL A 210 7.95 -13.20 -16.30
N ALA A 211 6.90 -12.36 -16.36
CA ALA A 211 5.55 -12.79 -15.98
C ALA A 211 4.98 -13.84 -16.96
N ARG A 212 5.21 -13.68 -18.28
CA ARG A 212 4.79 -14.67 -19.31
C ARG A 212 5.45 -16.02 -19.09
N GLU A 213 6.77 -16.03 -18.83
CA GLU A 213 7.53 -17.25 -18.54
C GLU A 213 7.00 -17.94 -17.28
N LYS A 214 6.77 -17.20 -16.21
CA LYS A 214 6.21 -17.77 -14.98
C LYS A 214 4.81 -18.34 -15.18
N CYS A 215 3.94 -17.62 -15.89
CA CYS A 215 2.59 -18.08 -16.20
C CYS A 215 2.60 -19.35 -17.07
N ALA A 216 3.52 -19.43 -18.05
CA ALA A 216 3.68 -20.63 -18.86
C ALA A 216 4.17 -21.84 -18.04
N GLN A 217 5.10 -21.63 -17.08
CA GLN A 217 5.58 -22.68 -16.17
C GLN A 217 4.46 -23.24 -15.27
N GLU A 218 3.56 -22.39 -14.81
CA GLU A 218 2.47 -22.75 -13.89
C GLU A 218 1.16 -23.12 -14.62
N ASP A 219 1.12 -23.05 -15.94
CA ASP A 219 -0.10 -23.21 -16.76
C ASP A 219 -1.22 -22.26 -16.31
N VAL A 220 -0.91 -20.96 -16.22
CA VAL A 220 -1.79 -19.89 -15.74
C VAL A 220 -2.08 -18.91 -16.85
N ALA A 221 -3.36 -18.55 -17.04
CA ALA A 221 -3.77 -17.49 -17.94
C ALA A 221 -3.24 -16.12 -17.43
N LEU A 222 -2.69 -15.31 -18.34
CA LEU A 222 -2.16 -13.98 -18.06
C LEU A 222 -2.97 -12.90 -18.77
N THR A 223 -3.42 -11.91 -18.00
CA THR A 223 -3.94 -10.64 -18.51
C THR A 223 -2.91 -9.54 -18.22
N ILE A 224 -2.51 -8.78 -19.25
CA ILE A 224 -1.68 -7.59 -19.10
C ILE A 224 -2.57 -6.36 -19.25
N THR A 225 -2.48 -5.45 -18.28
CA THR A 225 -3.25 -4.21 -18.28
C THR A 225 -2.84 -3.32 -19.44
N ALA A 226 -3.79 -2.99 -20.31
CA ALA A 226 -3.58 -2.27 -21.56
C ALA A 226 -3.79 -0.77 -21.35
N GLN A 227 -2.76 -0.06 -20.90
CA GLN A 227 -2.84 1.37 -20.59
C GLN A 227 -3.23 2.22 -21.82
N GLU A 228 -2.91 1.78 -23.02
CA GLU A 228 -3.29 2.42 -24.28
C GLU A 228 -4.80 2.33 -24.59
N LYS A 229 -5.55 1.54 -23.83
CA LYS A 229 -7.02 1.44 -23.91
C LYS A 229 -7.76 2.35 -22.92
N LEU A 230 -7.01 3.21 -22.22
CA LEU A 230 -7.57 4.22 -21.32
C LEU A 230 -8.04 5.45 -22.13
N GLU A 231 -9.28 5.83 -21.94
CA GLU A 231 -9.88 7.06 -22.45
C GLU A 231 -10.22 7.99 -21.28
N ARG A 232 -9.43 9.04 -21.06
CA ARG A 232 -9.68 10.01 -19.97
C ARG A 232 -10.83 10.92 -20.34
N ILE A 233 -11.77 11.15 -19.42
CA ILE A 233 -12.92 12.05 -19.56
C ILE A 233 -12.66 13.33 -18.77
N SER A 234 -12.33 13.20 -17.48
CA SER A 234 -12.03 14.34 -16.61
C SER A 234 -11.07 13.96 -15.49
N SER A 235 -10.33 14.94 -14.98
CA SER A 235 -9.50 14.82 -13.78
C SER A 235 -9.54 16.16 -13.04
N SER A 236 -9.82 16.13 -11.75
CA SER A 236 -9.88 17.29 -10.86
C SER A 236 -9.59 16.87 -9.42
N LEU A 237 -9.60 17.83 -8.50
CA LEU A 237 -9.48 17.55 -7.07
C LEU A 237 -10.73 16.87 -6.45
N ASP A 238 -11.80 16.71 -7.21
CA ASP A 238 -13.02 16.00 -6.78
C ASP A 238 -13.04 14.53 -7.26
N GLY A 239 -12.07 14.15 -8.09
CA GLY A 239 -11.95 12.81 -8.64
C GLY A 239 -11.67 12.79 -10.14
N GLN A 240 -11.75 11.60 -10.70
CA GLN A 240 -11.41 11.31 -12.09
C GLN A 240 -12.54 10.51 -12.74
N ALA A 241 -12.80 10.75 -14.05
CA ALA A 241 -13.72 9.96 -14.85
C ALA A 241 -13.03 9.47 -16.11
N PHE A 242 -13.29 8.21 -16.50
CA PHE A 242 -12.59 7.57 -17.60
C PHE A 242 -13.39 6.40 -18.19
N LYS A 243 -12.99 5.94 -19.38
CA LYS A 243 -13.39 4.65 -19.94
C LYS A 243 -12.17 3.74 -20.08
N TYR A 244 -12.39 2.45 -20.01
CA TYR A 244 -11.36 1.46 -20.22
C TYR A 244 -11.86 0.27 -21.00
N ARG A 245 -11.13 -0.12 -22.07
CA ARG A 245 -11.53 -1.18 -23.03
C ARG A 245 -12.94 -1.00 -23.56
N GLY A 246 -13.36 0.27 -23.80
CA GLY A 246 -14.69 0.62 -24.31
C GLY A 246 -15.83 0.47 -23.29
N ARG A 247 -15.53 0.22 -22.01
CA ARG A 247 -16.51 0.16 -20.89
C ARG A 247 -16.44 1.41 -20.05
N GLY A 248 -17.45 1.67 -19.25
CA GLY A 248 -17.63 2.85 -18.40
C GLY A 248 -18.66 3.81 -18.99
N PRO A 249 -18.74 5.10 -18.57
CA PRO A 249 -17.71 5.74 -17.74
C PRO A 249 -17.56 5.11 -16.35
N TYR A 250 -16.34 5.11 -15.84
CA TYR A 250 -16.02 4.78 -14.44
C TYR A 250 -15.58 6.07 -13.73
N HIS A 251 -15.91 6.15 -12.43
CA HIS A 251 -15.57 7.27 -11.57
C HIS A 251 -14.61 6.81 -10.47
N LEU A 252 -13.48 7.48 -10.36
CA LEU A 252 -12.47 7.19 -9.35
C LEU A 252 -12.34 8.37 -8.40
N ARG A 253 -12.56 8.14 -7.11
CA ARG A 253 -12.38 9.14 -6.07
C ARG A 253 -10.91 9.47 -5.80
N LEU A 254 -10.02 8.48 -5.92
CA LEU A 254 -8.59 8.65 -5.68
C LEU A 254 -7.97 9.55 -6.77
N LEU A 255 -7.10 10.44 -6.33
CA LEU A 255 -6.44 11.42 -7.20
C LEU A 255 -5.12 10.88 -7.77
N GLY A 256 -4.67 11.50 -8.86
CA GLY A 256 -3.39 11.23 -9.48
C GLY A 256 -3.42 10.17 -10.58
N GLU A 257 -2.59 10.39 -11.60
CA GLU A 257 -2.49 9.50 -12.77
C GLU A 257 -2.10 8.07 -12.38
N TYR A 258 -1.20 7.91 -11.40
CA TYR A 258 -0.78 6.58 -10.95
C TYR A 258 -1.91 5.78 -10.30
N GLN A 259 -2.88 6.45 -9.66
CA GLN A 259 -4.07 5.77 -9.12
C GLN A 259 -5.02 5.35 -10.26
N LEU A 260 -5.17 6.19 -11.26
CA LEU A 260 -5.93 5.86 -12.46
C LEU A 260 -5.34 4.60 -13.14
N LEU A 261 -4.02 4.54 -13.29
CA LEU A 261 -3.35 3.37 -13.88
C LEU A 261 -3.50 2.11 -13.00
N ASN A 262 -3.39 2.22 -11.67
CA ASN A 262 -3.68 1.11 -10.76
C ASN A 262 -5.12 0.61 -10.90
N THR A 263 -6.07 1.52 -11.14
CA THR A 263 -7.50 1.20 -11.32
C THR A 263 -7.73 0.33 -12.54
N LEU A 264 -6.98 0.54 -13.63
CA LEU A 264 -7.10 -0.33 -14.81
C LEU A 264 -6.78 -1.79 -14.46
N THR A 265 -5.76 -1.99 -13.60
CA THR A 265 -5.42 -3.33 -13.10
C THR A 265 -6.56 -3.91 -12.26
N VAL A 266 -7.21 -3.11 -11.41
CA VAL A 266 -8.39 -3.56 -10.63
C VAL A 266 -9.53 -3.99 -11.56
N ILE A 267 -9.82 -3.25 -12.63
CA ILE A 267 -10.87 -3.61 -13.61
C ILE A 267 -10.53 -4.92 -14.32
N ASP A 268 -9.26 -5.15 -14.69
CA ASP A 268 -8.82 -6.41 -15.30
C ASP A 268 -8.90 -7.58 -14.28
N VAL A 269 -8.60 -7.33 -12.98
CA VAL A 269 -8.82 -8.30 -11.89
C VAL A 269 -10.31 -8.66 -11.76
N CYS A 270 -11.20 -7.68 -11.79
CA CYS A 270 -12.65 -7.93 -11.75
C CYS A 270 -13.12 -8.76 -12.96
N SER A 271 -12.54 -8.50 -14.13
CA SER A 271 -12.84 -9.28 -15.33
C SER A 271 -12.36 -10.74 -15.19
N ALA A 272 -11.17 -10.96 -14.61
CA ALA A 272 -10.64 -12.29 -14.32
C ALA A 272 -11.51 -13.02 -13.26
N LEU A 273 -11.92 -12.34 -12.21
CA LEU A 273 -12.81 -12.90 -11.19
C LEU A 273 -14.18 -13.29 -11.76
N ARG A 274 -14.78 -12.45 -12.62
CA ARG A 274 -16.04 -12.81 -13.34
C ARG A 274 -15.91 -14.12 -14.11
N SER A 275 -14.80 -14.33 -14.82
CA SER A 275 -14.56 -15.57 -15.56
C SER A 275 -14.43 -16.81 -14.66
N ARG A 276 -14.27 -16.62 -13.35
CA ARG A 276 -14.16 -17.64 -12.31
C ARG A 276 -15.41 -17.77 -11.44
N GLY A 277 -16.54 -17.15 -11.87
CA GLY A 277 -17.85 -17.28 -11.21
C GLY A 277 -18.14 -16.24 -10.13
N TRP A 278 -17.39 -15.12 -10.07
CA TRP A 278 -17.69 -13.99 -9.19
C TRP A 278 -18.67 -13.03 -9.86
N ASP A 279 -19.91 -13.50 -10.09
CA ASP A 279 -20.90 -12.90 -11.01
C ASP A 279 -21.48 -11.57 -10.53
N LYS A 280 -21.39 -11.26 -9.21
CA LYS A 280 -21.88 -9.97 -8.66
C LYS A 280 -20.99 -8.77 -9.05
N LEU A 281 -19.81 -8.99 -9.62
CA LEU A 281 -18.91 -7.93 -10.11
C LEU A 281 -19.41 -7.33 -11.41
N THR A 282 -20.56 -6.65 -11.43
CA THR A 282 -21.07 -5.93 -12.62
C THR A 282 -20.27 -4.66 -12.89
N ASP A 283 -20.46 -4.01 -14.03
CA ASP A 283 -19.79 -2.74 -14.33
C ASP A 283 -20.26 -1.61 -13.39
N GLU A 284 -21.54 -1.66 -12.97
CA GLU A 284 -22.11 -0.76 -11.97
C GLU A 284 -21.48 -0.96 -10.60
N ALA A 285 -21.30 -2.21 -10.15
CA ALA A 285 -20.64 -2.49 -8.87
C ALA A 285 -19.17 -2.07 -8.89
N ILE A 286 -18.49 -2.19 -10.04
CA ILE A 286 -17.12 -1.71 -10.20
C ILE A 286 -17.09 -0.18 -10.10
N ASP A 287 -17.95 0.53 -10.81
CA ASP A 287 -18.03 2.00 -10.77
C ASP A 287 -18.34 2.50 -9.37
N GLU A 288 -19.35 1.93 -8.71
CA GLU A 288 -19.74 2.27 -7.35
C GLU A 288 -18.59 2.06 -6.37
N GLY A 289 -17.90 0.90 -6.44
CA GLY A 289 -16.77 0.60 -5.57
C GLY A 289 -15.57 1.52 -5.80
N LEU A 290 -15.28 1.92 -7.02
CA LEU A 290 -14.19 2.85 -7.35
C LEU A 290 -14.51 4.28 -6.90
N SER A 291 -15.76 4.72 -7.06
CA SER A 291 -16.22 6.06 -6.65
C SER A 291 -16.23 6.24 -5.12
N HIS A 292 -16.31 5.14 -4.36
CA HIS A 292 -16.27 5.14 -2.89
C HIS A 292 -14.91 4.71 -2.31
N ALA A 293 -13.97 4.29 -3.17
CA ALA A 293 -12.67 3.84 -2.70
C ALA A 293 -11.92 4.92 -1.90
N GLN A 294 -11.38 4.54 -0.75
CA GLN A 294 -10.57 5.40 0.10
C GLN A 294 -9.23 4.75 0.36
N TRP A 295 -8.17 5.53 0.23
CA TRP A 295 -6.83 5.09 0.58
C TRP A 295 -6.03 6.24 1.19
N PRO A 296 -6.10 6.42 2.52
CA PRO A 296 -5.47 7.53 3.22
C PRO A 296 -3.97 7.65 2.92
N GLY A 297 -3.49 8.88 2.80
CA GLY A 297 -2.07 9.17 2.56
C GLY A 297 -1.60 8.85 1.13
N ARG A 298 -2.50 8.80 0.15
CA ARG A 298 -2.15 8.66 -1.28
C ARG A 298 -2.83 9.73 -2.10
N LEU A 299 -2.14 10.86 -2.31
CA LEU A 299 -2.63 12.10 -2.93
C LEU A 299 -3.99 12.51 -2.34
N GLU A 300 -4.09 12.42 -1.02
CA GLU A 300 -5.33 12.67 -0.28
C GLU A 300 -5.48 14.17 -0.01
N LEU A 301 -6.54 14.78 -0.54
CA LEU A 301 -6.90 16.15 -0.24
C LEU A 301 -7.64 16.20 1.10
N LEU A 302 -7.02 16.81 2.13
CA LEU A 302 -7.58 16.91 3.48
C LEU A 302 -8.26 18.25 3.75
N ARG A 303 -7.88 19.30 3.06
CA ARG A 303 -8.38 20.67 3.29
C ARG A 303 -8.40 21.44 1.98
N ARG A 304 -9.32 22.40 1.88
CA ARG A 304 -9.37 23.43 0.84
C ARG A 304 -9.21 24.82 1.46
N GLY A 305 -8.61 25.74 0.71
CA GLY A 305 -8.39 27.14 1.08
C GLY A 305 -7.46 27.35 2.29
N PRO A 306 -6.13 27.14 2.17
CA PRO A 306 -5.40 26.55 1.06
C PRO A 306 -5.63 25.06 0.92
N ASP A 307 -5.44 24.51 -0.31
CA ASP A 307 -5.47 23.07 -0.51
C ASP A 307 -4.33 22.41 0.27
N PHE A 308 -4.64 21.37 1.04
CA PHE A 308 -3.63 20.61 1.75
C PHE A 308 -3.74 19.13 1.37
N ILE A 309 -2.73 18.65 0.68
CA ILE A 309 -2.62 17.28 0.17
C ILE A 309 -1.57 16.52 0.98
N VAL A 310 -1.83 15.23 1.24
CA VAL A 310 -0.86 14.32 1.84
C VAL A 310 -0.61 13.13 0.94
N ASP A 311 0.67 12.74 0.81
CA ASP A 311 1.09 11.56 0.06
C ASP A 311 2.25 10.84 0.73
N GLY A 312 2.24 9.52 0.70
CA GLY A 312 3.28 8.69 1.29
C GLY A 312 4.47 8.40 0.37
N ALA A 313 4.68 9.15 -0.70
CA ALA A 313 5.82 9.00 -1.61
C ALA A 313 7.14 9.12 -0.84
N HIS A 314 8.02 8.10 -0.97
CA HIS A 314 9.25 7.98 -0.19
C HIS A 314 10.40 7.30 -0.95
N ASN A 315 10.23 7.07 -2.24
CA ASN A 315 11.29 6.62 -3.16
C ASN A 315 11.22 7.43 -4.47
N PRO A 316 12.29 7.45 -5.30
CA PRO A 316 12.33 8.28 -6.51
C PRO A 316 11.15 8.05 -7.45
N GLN A 317 10.78 6.80 -7.73
CA GLN A 317 9.67 6.47 -8.64
C GLN A 317 8.32 6.97 -8.12
N CYS A 318 8.06 6.87 -6.81
CA CYS A 318 6.84 7.41 -6.20
C CYS A 318 6.81 8.94 -6.27
N VAL A 319 7.96 9.60 -6.03
CA VAL A 319 8.06 11.06 -6.08
C VAL A 319 7.88 11.57 -7.51
N ASP A 320 8.43 10.87 -8.52
CA ASP A 320 8.18 11.21 -9.93
C ASP A 320 6.68 11.19 -10.23
N ALA A 321 5.98 10.11 -9.88
CA ALA A 321 4.55 9.97 -10.10
C ALA A 321 3.71 11.01 -9.33
N LEU A 322 4.13 11.36 -8.10
CA LEU A 322 3.52 12.42 -7.31
C LEU A 322 3.69 13.79 -7.96
N MET A 323 4.92 14.14 -8.35
CA MET A 323 5.20 15.45 -8.97
C MET A 323 4.49 15.61 -10.31
N ASP A 324 4.42 14.55 -11.14
CA ASP A 324 3.65 14.57 -12.37
C ASP A 324 2.15 14.78 -12.11
N SER A 325 1.60 14.13 -11.09
CA SER A 325 0.19 14.29 -10.69
C SER A 325 -0.09 15.70 -10.16
N LEU A 326 0.80 16.28 -9.35
CA LEU A 326 0.66 17.64 -8.84
C LEU A 326 0.77 18.67 -9.98
N ALA A 327 1.70 18.48 -10.92
CA ALA A 327 1.82 19.35 -12.10
C ALA A 327 0.54 19.29 -12.96
N ALA A 328 -0.06 18.11 -13.14
CA ALA A 328 -1.31 17.96 -13.87
C ALA A 328 -2.51 18.63 -13.17
N LEU A 329 -2.56 18.58 -11.82
CA LEU A 329 -3.66 19.16 -11.03
C LEU A 329 -3.56 20.68 -10.87
N TYR A 330 -2.35 21.21 -10.74
CA TYR A 330 -2.12 22.61 -10.39
C TYR A 330 -1.49 23.45 -11.51
N GLY A 331 -1.08 22.83 -12.62
CA GLY A 331 -0.48 23.53 -13.76
C GLY A 331 0.81 24.26 -13.37
N ASP A 332 0.88 25.56 -13.69
CA ASP A 332 2.07 26.40 -13.41
C ASP A 332 2.13 26.91 -11.96
N LYS A 333 1.15 26.59 -11.11
CA LYS A 333 1.11 27.01 -9.70
C LYS A 333 2.26 26.35 -8.95
N LYS A 334 2.99 27.14 -8.17
CA LYS A 334 4.04 26.65 -7.27
C LYS A 334 3.42 26.24 -5.94
N LEU A 335 3.92 25.12 -5.39
CA LEU A 335 3.40 24.51 -4.17
C LEU A 335 4.35 24.76 -2.98
N ILE A 336 3.79 24.78 -1.78
CA ILE A 336 4.54 24.67 -0.55
C ILE A 336 4.65 23.18 -0.22
N PHE A 337 5.86 22.68 -0.05
CA PHE A 337 6.10 21.31 0.34
C PHE A 337 6.41 21.21 1.84
N LEU A 338 5.67 20.35 2.54
CA LEU A 338 5.99 19.92 3.89
C LEU A 338 6.63 18.54 3.79
N THR A 339 7.93 18.42 4.07
CA THR A 339 8.65 17.17 3.78
C THR A 339 9.62 16.76 4.88
N GLY A 340 9.78 15.45 5.03
CA GLY A 340 10.79 14.84 5.87
C GLY A 340 11.21 13.50 5.25
N VAL A 341 12.49 13.27 5.10
CA VAL A 341 13.05 12.16 4.36
C VAL A 341 13.95 11.27 5.20
N LEU A 342 14.16 10.04 4.77
CA LEU A 342 15.08 9.10 5.41
C LEU A 342 16.44 9.14 4.71
N ARG A 343 17.51 9.04 5.50
CA ARG A 343 18.91 9.15 5.04
C ARG A 343 19.34 8.01 4.11
N ASP A 344 18.73 6.84 4.25
CA ASP A 344 19.00 5.64 3.44
C ASP A 344 18.27 5.61 2.09
N LYS A 345 17.48 6.65 1.79
CA LYS A 345 16.81 6.82 0.49
C LYS A 345 17.60 7.78 -0.40
N ASP A 346 17.39 7.73 -1.70
CA ASP A 346 17.94 8.73 -2.64
C ASP A 346 17.17 10.05 -2.54
N TRP A 347 17.24 10.66 -1.36
CA TRP A 347 16.49 11.87 -1.02
C TRP A 347 16.87 13.07 -1.89
N GLN A 348 18.14 13.14 -2.35
CA GLN A 348 18.58 14.24 -3.22
C GLN A 348 17.90 14.16 -4.59
N GLN A 349 17.80 12.98 -5.19
CA GLN A 349 17.08 12.79 -6.45
C GLN A 349 15.59 13.14 -6.25
N MET A 350 14.97 12.67 -5.18
CA MET A 350 13.58 12.97 -4.85
C MET A 350 13.33 14.48 -4.76
N LEU A 351 14.16 15.21 -4.01
CA LEU A 351 14.00 16.66 -3.83
C LEU A 351 14.27 17.44 -5.11
N ARG A 352 15.29 17.07 -5.89
CA ARG A 352 15.55 17.70 -7.20
C ARG A 352 14.34 17.64 -8.13
N ARG A 353 13.56 16.56 -8.06
CA ARG A 353 12.33 16.40 -8.84
C ARG A 353 11.23 17.35 -8.37
N ALA A 354 11.19 17.70 -7.09
CA ALA A 354 10.21 18.63 -6.52
C ALA A 354 10.58 20.12 -6.71
N LEU A 355 11.88 20.47 -6.81
CA LEU A 355 12.35 21.85 -6.93
C LEU A 355 11.61 22.68 -8.01
N PRO A 356 11.35 22.17 -9.23
CA PRO A 356 10.67 22.95 -10.27
C PRO A 356 9.24 23.35 -9.90
N LEU A 357 8.57 22.61 -9.01
CA LEU A 357 7.20 22.87 -8.56
C LEU A 357 7.17 23.68 -7.25
N ALA A 358 8.30 23.85 -6.58
CA ALA A 358 8.34 24.42 -5.24
C ALA A 358 8.22 25.96 -5.23
N LYS A 359 7.34 26.48 -4.38
CA LYS A 359 7.32 27.85 -3.88
C LYS A 359 8.24 27.99 -2.67
N ALA A 360 8.11 27.05 -1.72
CA ALA A 360 8.91 26.94 -0.51
C ALA A 360 8.86 25.52 0.05
N PHE A 361 9.77 25.20 0.95
CA PHE A 361 9.75 23.99 1.76
C PHE A 361 9.61 24.30 3.25
N VAL A 362 8.81 23.52 3.94
CA VAL A 362 8.88 23.32 5.38
C VAL A 362 9.42 21.92 5.60
N VAL A 363 10.47 21.79 6.39
CA VAL A 363 11.16 20.50 6.56
C VAL A 363 11.18 20.06 8.00
N ILE A 364 10.97 18.77 8.23
CA ILE A 364 11.00 18.16 9.56
C ILE A 364 11.90 16.93 9.58
N THR A 365 12.30 16.53 10.78
CA THR A 365 12.90 15.20 11.03
C THR A 365 11.79 14.20 11.31
N PRO A 366 11.54 13.21 10.42
CA PRO A 366 10.54 12.17 10.67
C PRO A 366 10.85 11.34 11.93
N PRO A 367 9.83 10.73 12.59
CA PRO A 367 10.05 9.94 13.80
C PRO A 367 10.70 8.57 13.47
N SER A 368 11.96 8.59 13.06
CA SER A 368 12.75 7.41 12.69
C SER A 368 14.22 7.62 13.00
N ALA A 369 14.90 6.58 13.50
CA ALA A 369 16.36 6.62 13.70
C ALA A 369 17.15 6.81 12.37
N ARG A 370 16.53 6.57 11.22
CA ARG A 370 17.08 6.76 9.88
C ARG A 370 16.77 8.13 9.28
N ALA A 371 16.12 9.02 10.02
CA ALA A 371 15.70 10.33 9.52
C ALA A 371 16.90 11.21 9.15
N LEU A 372 16.72 12.06 8.15
CA LEU A 372 17.60 13.18 7.86
C LEU A 372 17.18 14.35 8.75
N ASP A 373 18.16 15.04 9.36
CA ASP A 373 17.94 16.20 10.23
C ASP A 373 17.34 17.39 9.46
N GLU A 374 16.35 18.07 10.04
CA GLU A 374 15.64 19.17 9.39
C GLU A 374 16.54 20.35 9.06
N ASN A 375 17.57 20.62 9.86
CA ASN A 375 18.48 21.73 9.58
C ASN A 375 19.46 21.38 8.44
N GLU A 376 19.92 20.13 8.38
CA GLU A 376 20.73 19.62 7.26
C GLU A 376 19.93 19.70 5.95
N LEU A 377 18.67 19.27 5.98
CA LEU A 377 17.77 19.28 4.84
C LEU A 377 17.45 20.70 4.38
N ALA A 378 17.14 21.62 5.32
CA ALA A 378 16.89 23.04 5.03
C ALA A 378 18.12 23.71 4.40
N ALA A 379 19.31 23.45 4.95
CA ALA A 379 20.57 24.00 4.43
C ALA A 379 20.81 23.56 2.98
N TRP A 380 20.58 22.27 2.67
CA TRP A 380 20.74 21.74 1.32
C TRP A 380 19.74 22.40 0.34
N LEU A 381 18.46 22.52 0.71
CA LEU A 381 17.42 23.14 -0.13
C LEU A 381 17.68 24.63 -0.37
N ASN A 382 18.08 25.38 0.66
CA ASN A 382 18.47 26.79 0.55
C ASN A 382 19.66 26.96 -0.42
N ALA A 383 20.62 26.05 -0.39
CA ALA A 383 21.75 26.03 -1.33
C ALA A 383 21.31 25.73 -2.78
N GLN A 384 20.14 25.09 -3.00
CA GLN A 384 19.53 24.94 -4.34
C GLN A 384 18.73 26.17 -4.79
N GLY A 385 18.69 27.26 -3.98
CA GLY A 385 18.01 28.50 -4.33
C GLY A 385 16.50 28.54 -4.04
N VAL A 386 15.97 27.62 -3.25
CA VAL A 386 14.57 27.62 -2.81
C VAL A 386 14.49 27.84 -1.31
N GLN A 387 13.54 28.68 -0.86
CA GLN A 387 13.31 28.91 0.55
C GLN A 387 12.95 27.61 1.29
N ALA A 388 13.69 27.28 2.34
CA ALA A 388 13.39 26.14 3.20
C ALA A 388 13.48 26.54 4.68
N VAL A 389 12.44 26.22 5.44
CA VAL A 389 12.26 26.56 6.86
C VAL A 389 12.19 25.26 7.67
N PRO A 390 13.12 25.04 8.62
CA PRO A 390 13.03 23.88 9.51
C PRO A 390 11.89 24.06 10.51
N ALA A 391 11.22 22.96 10.86
CA ALA A 391 10.19 22.90 11.88
C ALA A 391 10.55 21.80 12.91
N LYS A 392 10.23 22.04 14.18
CA LYS A 392 10.67 21.19 15.30
C LYS A 392 9.94 19.86 15.39
N ASP A 393 8.69 19.80 14.90
CA ASP A 393 7.82 18.64 14.92
C ASP A 393 6.72 18.77 13.84
N THR A 394 5.85 17.79 13.72
CA THR A 394 4.79 17.77 12.72
C THR A 394 3.77 18.89 12.91
N ASP A 395 3.36 19.20 14.15
CA ASP A 395 2.41 20.27 14.46
C ASP A 395 2.98 21.64 14.05
N ASP A 396 4.23 21.93 14.40
CA ASP A 396 4.93 23.14 13.97
C ASP A 396 5.10 23.18 12.45
N GLY A 397 5.37 22.05 11.83
CA GLY A 397 5.48 21.92 10.37
C GLY A 397 4.19 22.25 9.63
N VAL A 398 3.07 21.71 10.07
CA VAL A 398 1.74 22.02 9.52
C VAL A 398 1.40 23.48 9.71
N ARG A 399 1.61 24.03 10.93
CA ARG A 399 1.36 25.45 11.23
C ARG A 399 2.18 26.38 10.33
N ARG A 400 3.49 26.13 10.17
CA ARG A 400 4.36 26.94 9.32
C ARG A 400 3.99 26.84 7.85
N ALA A 401 3.61 25.67 7.38
CA ALA A 401 3.16 25.50 6.00
C ALA A 401 1.89 26.31 5.73
N LEU A 402 0.94 26.32 6.67
CA LEU A 402 -0.27 27.13 6.58
C LEU A 402 0.01 28.64 6.69
N GLU A 403 0.98 29.07 7.51
CA GLU A 403 1.41 30.49 7.61
C GLU A 403 2.09 31.01 6.34
N LEU A 404 2.78 30.14 5.59
CA LEU A 404 3.41 30.49 4.30
C LEU A 404 2.40 30.52 3.13
N ALA A 405 1.25 29.87 3.31
CA ALA A 405 0.24 29.71 2.28
C ALA A 405 -0.79 30.84 2.32
N GLY A 406 -1.11 31.40 1.14
CA GLY A 406 -2.33 32.17 0.93
C GLY A 406 -3.52 31.25 0.65
N GLU A 407 -4.72 31.81 0.61
CA GLU A 407 -5.98 31.08 0.44
C GLU A 407 -6.00 30.22 -0.86
N ASP A 408 -5.41 30.77 -1.93
CA ASP A 408 -5.33 30.10 -3.25
C ASP A 408 -4.11 29.20 -3.41
N ASP A 409 -3.24 29.08 -2.43
CA ASP A 409 -2.05 28.23 -2.51
C ASP A 409 -2.40 26.75 -2.30
N ALA A 410 -1.45 25.89 -2.64
CA ALA A 410 -1.52 24.48 -2.39
C ALA A 410 -0.29 24.01 -1.59
N ILE A 411 -0.54 23.18 -0.61
CA ILE A 411 0.45 22.54 0.26
C ILE A 411 0.42 21.05 -0.05
N CYS A 412 1.60 20.42 -0.21
CA CYS A 412 1.68 18.97 -0.32
C CYS A 412 2.70 18.43 0.69
N SER A 413 2.24 17.53 1.56
CA SER A 413 3.10 16.80 2.49
C SER A 413 3.50 15.44 1.90
N TRP A 414 4.81 15.12 1.92
CA TRP A 414 5.36 13.87 1.41
C TRP A 414 6.77 13.58 1.96
N GLY A 415 7.30 12.37 1.72
CA GLY A 415 8.69 11.99 2.00
C GLY A 415 8.84 10.76 2.89
N SER A 416 7.86 10.45 3.72
CA SER A 416 7.83 9.25 4.58
C SER A 416 6.41 8.90 4.99
N LEU A 417 6.05 7.62 4.95
CA LEU A 417 4.76 7.14 5.45
C LEU A 417 4.55 7.43 6.94
N TYR A 418 5.60 7.30 7.76
CA TYR A 418 5.52 7.59 9.20
C TYR A 418 5.10 9.03 9.50
N PHE A 419 5.57 9.95 8.70
CA PHE A 419 5.26 11.35 8.82
C PHE A 419 3.89 11.72 8.23
N THR A 420 3.53 11.13 7.09
CA THR A 420 2.25 11.39 6.40
C THR A 420 1.04 11.12 7.32
N GLY A 421 1.10 10.05 8.10
CA GLY A 421 0.06 9.72 9.08
C GLY A 421 -0.10 10.81 10.14
N GLU A 422 1.00 11.30 10.71
CA GLU A 422 0.96 12.37 11.73
C GLU A 422 0.41 13.67 11.15
N VAL A 423 0.82 14.07 9.93
CA VAL A 423 0.26 15.27 9.27
C VAL A 423 -1.24 15.12 9.07
N ARG A 424 -1.68 13.93 8.64
CA ARG A 424 -3.11 13.64 8.49
C ARG A 424 -3.85 13.79 9.81
N ARG A 425 -3.33 13.22 10.89
CA ARG A 425 -3.91 13.35 12.25
C ARG A 425 -4.06 14.82 12.66
N VAL A 426 -3.01 15.61 12.55
CA VAL A 426 -3.02 17.05 12.89
C VAL A 426 -4.10 17.82 12.14
N LEU A 427 -4.36 17.46 10.87
CA LEU A 427 -5.34 18.17 10.04
C LEU A 427 -6.78 17.67 10.21
N THR A 428 -6.99 16.44 10.69
CA THR A 428 -8.34 15.85 10.83
C THR A 428 -8.89 15.90 12.26
N GLU A 429 -8.03 16.10 13.27
CA GLU A 429 -8.41 16.21 14.68
C GLU A 429 -8.55 17.67 15.15
N GLN A 430 -8.36 18.68 14.28
CA GLN A 430 -8.65 20.10 14.51
C GLN A 430 -10.10 20.40 14.10
#